data_a64a4eaf9e841048605266892f114c91
#
_entry.id   a64a4eaf9e841048605266892f114c91
#
_cell.length_a   1.000
_cell.length_b   1.000
_cell.length_c   1.000
_cell.angle_alpha   90.00
_cell.angle_beta   90.00
_cell.angle_gamma   90.00
#
_symmetry.space_group_name_H-M   'P 1'
#
loop_
_entity.id
_entity.type
_entity.pdbx_description
1 polymer ?
#
loop_
_entity_poly.entity_id
_entity_poly.type
_entity_poly.pdbx_seq_one_letter_code
_entity_poly.pdbx_strand_id
1 'polypeptide(L)'
;MAIWAINFLVVKVGLRYLPALAFASFRIVTAGVFMVAIVPLCRRLAMFSAADPNEKFSPRDLWTFAYLGFFGVSVNQFCFTLGLRYTNVTHSSIIVGMAPTYTLTLAVLLRLERLTWRKAVGMAIAFTGVAILASATGLSHHSPTLMGDAITVCGSLGFAMYVVLGKRVASTYNALTMTTWNFIFGSALLLPVALQQAVAMRFFSTWREVPWQAWACVVFTGLLSSTVAYLLYFWLLRYLEASQLASFSYLLPVSASGLSIVFLGERGSWLELVGGVLALLGVYWVEAGRER
;
A
#
# COMPACT_ATOMS: atom_id res chain seq x y z
N MET A 1 8.19 -4.06 2.12
CA MET A 1 8.51 -2.69 1.73
C MET A 1 9.19 -2.59 0.37
N ALA A 2 10.21 -3.39 0.04
CA ALA A 2 10.86 -3.35 -1.27
C ALA A 2 9.89 -3.47 -2.46
N ILE A 3 8.92 -4.40 -2.39
CA ILE A 3 7.88 -4.54 -3.44
C ILE A 3 7.10 -3.23 -3.63
N TRP A 4 6.74 -2.56 -2.55
CA TRP A 4 6.01 -1.29 -2.63
C TRP A 4 6.87 -0.11 -3.11
N ALA A 5 8.17 -0.10 -2.78
CA ALA A 5 9.09 0.89 -3.34
C ALA A 5 9.19 0.76 -4.88
N ILE A 6 9.36 -0.46 -5.39
CA ILE A 6 9.37 -0.74 -6.82
C ILE A 6 8.00 -0.40 -7.45
N ASN A 7 6.90 -0.62 -6.73
CA ASN A 7 5.55 -0.34 -7.22
C ASN A 7 5.35 1.11 -7.66
N PHE A 8 5.97 2.10 -6.99
CA PHE A 8 5.89 3.50 -7.43
C PHE A 8 6.40 3.68 -8.87
N LEU A 9 7.55 3.08 -9.18
CA LEU A 9 8.13 3.13 -10.52
C LEU A 9 7.28 2.39 -11.54
N VAL A 10 6.84 1.17 -11.19
CA VAL A 10 6.02 0.34 -12.08
C VAL A 10 4.68 1.00 -12.40
N VAL A 11 4.01 1.61 -11.41
CA VAL A 11 2.77 2.39 -11.64
C VAL A 11 3.05 3.57 -12.56
N LYS A 12 4.14 4.32 -12.33
CA LYS A 12 4.50 5.48 -13.18
C LYS A 12 4.76 5.06 -14.63
N VAL A 13 5.41 3.91 -14.82
CA VAL A 13 5.62 3.34 -16.17
C VAL A 13 4.29 2.90 -16.77
N GLY A 14 3.43 2.19 -16.02
CA GLY A 14 2.13 1.73 -16.49
C GLY A 14 1.21 2.87 -16.95
N LEU A 15 1.26 4.00 -16.24
CA LEU A 15 0.49 5.21 -16.57
C LEU A 15 0.94 5.91 -17.87
N ARG A 16 2.07 5.51 -18.45
CA ARG A 16 2.49 5.99 -19.80
C ARG A 16 1.73 5.28 -20.92
N TYR A 17 1.25 4.06 -20.67
CA TYR A 17 0.63 3.19 -21.67
C TYR A 17 -0.89 3.09 -21.51
N LEU A 18 -1.40 3.21 -20.28
CA LEU A 18 -2.82 3.05 -19.98
C LEU A 18 -3.39 4.30 -19.31
N PRO A 19 -4.64 4.65 -19.59
CA PRO A 19 -5.37 5.67 -18.83
C PRO A 19 -5.39 5.32 -17.33
N ALA A 20 -5.29 6.34 -16.47
CA ALA A 20 -5.15 6.12 -15.02
C ALA A 20 -6.30 5.29 -14.42
N LEU A 21 -7.54 5.56 -14.84
CA LEU A 21 -8.71 4.80 -14.39
C LEU A 21 -8.66 3.34 -14.83
N ALA A 22 -8.24 3.09 -16.08
CA ALA A 22 -8.08 1.74 -16.62
C ALA A 22 -6.99 0.99 -15.86
N PHE A 23 -5.80 1.59 -15.70
CA PHE A 23 -4.70 0.96 -14.99
C PHE A 23 -5.07 0.67 -13.53
N ALA A 24 -5.70 1.63 -12.82
CA ALA A 24 -6.12 1.48 -11.43
C ALA A 24 -7.14 0.35 -11.26
N SER A 25 -8.17 0.30 -12.11
CA SER A 25 -9.20 -0.74 -12.02
C SER A 25 -8.70 -2.11 -12.47
N PHE A 26 -7.93 -2.19 -13.55
CA PHE A 26 -7.39 -3.47 -14.04
C PHE A 26 -6.44 -4.11 -13.03
N ARG A 27 -5.52 -3.33 -12.42
CA ARG A 27 -4.62 -3.88 -11.40
C ARG A 27 -5.36 -4.47 -10.19
N ILE A 28 -6.47 -3.82 -9.75
CA ILE A 28 -7.23 -4.25 -8.59
C ILE A 28 -8.05 -5.50 -8.92
N VAL A 29 -8.72 -5.53 -10.07
CA VAL A 29 -9.45 -6.72 -10.53
C VAL A 29 -8.50 -7.90 -10.72
N THR A 30 -7.34 -7.66 -11.35
CA THR A 30 -6.30 -8.68 -11.52
C THR A 30 -5.78 -9.18 -10.16
N ALA A 31 -5.61 -8.30 -9.17
CA ALA A 31 -5.23 -8.69 -7.82
C ALA A 31 -6.29 -9.58 -7.15
N GLY A 32 -7.58 -9.28 -7.34
CA GLY A 32 -8.66 -10.14 -6.84
C GLY A 32 -8.63 -11.54 -7.46
N VAL A 33 -8.41 -11.62 -8.77
CA VAL A 33 -8.25 -12.90 -9.46
C VAL A 33 -7.04 -13.67 -8.93
N PHE A 34 -5.87 -13.03 -8.82
CA PHE A 34 -4.67 -13.66 -8.27
C PHE A 34 -4.85 -14.09 -6.81
N MET A 35 -5.54 -13.28 -6.00
CA MET A 35 -5.81 -13.65 -4.62
C MET A 35 -6.61 -14.94 -4.52
N VAL A 36 -7.67 -15.07 -5.31
CA VAL A 36 -8.48 -16.32 -5.35
C VAL A 36 -7.65 -17.49 -5.89
N ALA A 37 -6.88 -17.27 -6.95
CA ALA A 37 -6.06 -18.32 -7.58
C ALA A 37 -4.94 -18.86 -6.67
N ILE A 38 -4.35 -17.99 -5.81
CA ILE A 38 -3.24 -18.38 -4.93
C ILE A 38 -3.71 -19.09 -3.65
N VAL A 39 -5.01 -19.04 -3.30
CA VAL A 39 -5.57 -19.68 -2.09
C VAL A 39 -5.19 -21.16 -1.96
N PRO A 40 -5.34 -22.02 -3.00
CA PRO A 40 -4.99 -23.44 -2.88
C PRO A 40 -3.51 -23.68 -2.60
N LEU A 41 -2.64 -22.81 -3.16
CA LEU A 41 -1.20 -22.86 -2.93
C LEU A 41 -0.85 -22.39 -1.50
N CYS A 42 -1.40 -21.27 -1.07
CA CYS A 42 -1.14 -20.71 0.25
C CYS A 42 -1.61 -21.63 1.38
N ARG A 43 -2.73 -22.35 1.20
CA ARG A 43 -3.20 -23.33 2.19
C ARG A 43 -2.21 -24.46 2.45
N ARG A 44 -1.27 -24.74 1.54
CA ARG A 44 -0.22 -25.74 1.72
C ARG A 44 0.97 -25.22 2.53
N LEU A 45 1.10 -23.89 2.65
CA LEU A 45 2.17 -23.27 3.42
C LEU A 45 1.77 -23.20 4.89
N ALA A 46 2.61 -23.71 5.78
CA ALA A 46 2.32 -23.77 7.23
C ALA A 46 1.97 -22.41 7.84
N MET A 47 2.61 -21.34 7.37
CA MET A 47 2.35 -19.97 7.87
C MET A 47 0.94 -19.44 7.57
N PHE A 48 0.24 -20.01 6.55
CA PHE A 48 -1.12 -19.65 6.16
C PHE A 48 -2.12 -20.80 6.38
N SER A 49 -1.61 -22.01 6.70
CA SER A 49 -2.40 -23.22 6.86
C SER A 49 -3.09 -23.33 8.22
N ALA A 50 -2.66 -22.58 9.21
CA ALA A 50 -3.31 -22.54 10.51
C ALA A 50 -4.66 -21.79 10.40
N ALA A 51 -5.64 -22.43 9.77
CA ALA A 51 -7.03 -22.14 10.07
C ALA A 51 -7.19 -22.38 11.56
N ASP A 52 -7.51 -21.34 12.32
CA ASP A 52 -7.92 -21.54 13.71
C ASP A 52 -9.12 -22.50 13.66
N PRO A 53 -9.07 -23.69 14.33
CA PRO A 53 -10.20 -24.61 14.36
C PRO A 53 -11.48 -23.93 14.86
N ASN A 54 -11.37 -22.79 15.51
CA ASN A 54 -12.45 -21.95 16.02
C ASN A 54 -12.85 -20.82 15.07
N GLU A 55 -12.28 -20.70 13.85
CA GLU A 55 -12.66 -19.68 12.86
C GLU A 55 -14.13 -19.90 12.43
N LYS A 56 -15.04 -19.34 13.21
CA LYS A 56 -16.49 -19.39 12.91
C LYS A 56 -16.82 -18.21 12.00
N PHE A 57 -16.95 -18.49 10.72
CA PHE A 57 -17.41 -17.52 9.75
C PHE A 57 -18.90 -17.19 9.98
N SER A 58 -19.21 -15.94 10.23
CA SER A 58 -20.58 -15.42 10.34
C SER A 58 -20.95 -14.59 9.11
N PRO A 59 -22.19 -14.60 8.63
CA PRO A 59 -22.64 -13.68 7.58
C PRO A 59 -22.41 -12.19 7.90
N ARG A 60 -22.37 -11.83 9.19
CA ARG A 60 -22.06 -10.46 9.64
C ARG A 60 -20.62 -10.06 9.32
N ASP A 61 -19.72 -11.02 9.23
CA ASP A 61 -18.30 -10.78 8.96
C ASP A 61 -18.06 -10.36 7.51
N LEU A 62 -19.00 -10.69 6.60
CA LEU A 62 -18.99 -10.19 5.22
C LEU A 62 -19.01 -8.67 5.17
N TRP A 63 -19.76 -8.00 6.04
CA TRP A 63 -19.75 -6.55 6.14
C TRP A 63 -18.39 -6.02 6.59
N THR A 64 -17.75 -6.72 7.52
CA THR A 64 -16.39 -6.40 7.96
C THR A 64 -15.40 -6.47 6.81
N PHE A 65 -15.43 -7.54 6.05
CA PHE A 65 -14.58 -7.70 4.87
C PHE A 65 -14.93 -6.73 3.74
N ALA A 66 -16.21 -6.41 3.58
CA ALA A 66 -16.66 -5.44 2.59
C ALA A 66 -16.11 -4.03 2.87
N TYR A 67 -16.22 -3.52 4.11
CA TYR A 67 -15.66 -2.20 4.41
C TYR A 67 -14.13 -2.20 4.43
N LEU A 68 -13.48 -3.29 4.86
CA LEU A 68 -12.03 -3.41 4.75
C LEU A 68 -11.59 -3.44 3.28
N GLY A 69 -12.27 -4.18 2.42
CA GLY A 69 -12.03 -4.18 0.97
C GLY A 69 -12.27 -2.82 0.33
N PHE A 70 -13.32 -2.11 0.77
CA PHE A 70 -13.58 -0.74 0.34
C PHE A 70 -12.43 0.20 0.67
N PHE A 71 -12.01 0.29 1.92
CA PHE A 71 -10.97 1.23 2.34
C PHE A 71 -9.57 0.82 1.84
N GLY A 72 -9.19 -0.44 2.05
CA GLY A 72 -7.83 -0.91 1.82
C GLY A 72 -7.52 -1.27 0.37
N VAL A 73 -8.51 -1.75 -0.36
CA VAL A 73 -8.31 -2.18 -1.75
C VAL A 73 -8.87 -1.13 -2.71
N SER A 74 -10.16 -0.80 -2.61
CA SER A 74 -10.78 0.14 -3.56
C SER A 74 -10.26 1.56 -3.36
N VAL A 75 -10.50 2.18 -2.19
CA VAL A 75 -10.13 3.59 -1.96
C VAL A 75 -8.61 3.76 -1.99
N ASN A 76 -7.87 2.97 -1.22
CA ASN A 76 -6.42 3.14 -1.12
C ASN A 76 -5.73 2.99 -2.47
N GLN A 77 -5.87 1.86 -3.13
CA GLN A 77 -5.11 1.57 -4.34
C GLN A 77 -5.58 2.38 -5.55
N PHE A 78 -6.89 2.66 -5.62
CA PHE A 78 -7.46 3.50 -6.67
C PHE A 78 -6.99 4.95 -6.53
N CYS A 79 -7.14 5.55 -5.35
CA CYS A 79 -6.71 6.91 -5.09
C CYS A 79 -5.18 7.06 -5.22
N PHE A 80 -4.39 6.09 -4.75
CA PHE A 80 -2.95 6.10 -4.95
C PHE A 80 -2.57 6.16 -6.43
N THR A 81 -3.16 5.31 -7.26
CA THR A 81 -2.87 5.25 -8.70
C THR A 81 -3.36 6.51 -9.42
N LEU A 82 -4.55 6.99 -9.08
CA LEU A 82 -5.11 8.21 -9.66
C LEU A 82 -4.34 9.46 -9.21
N GLY A 83 -3.95 9.53 -7.93
CA GLY A 83 -3.13 10.60 -7.38
C GLY A 83 -1.80 10.72 -8.12
N LEU A 84 -1.09 9.62 -8.37
CA LEU A 84 0.16 9.60 -9.15
C LEU A 84 0.02 10.12 -10.59
N ARG A 85 -1.18 10.17 -11.13
CA ARG A 85 -1.43 10.82 -12.43
C ARG A 85 -1.26 12.33 -12.35
N TYR A 86 -1.70 12.94 -11.23
CA TYR A 86 -1.80 14.38 -11.04
C TYR A 86 -0.72 14.98 -10.10
N THR A 87 0.05 14.12 -9.41
CA THR A 87 1.17 14.55 -8.58
C THR A 87 2.46 13.85 -9.03
N ASN A 88 3.60 14.24 -8.45
CA ASN A 88 4.87 13.58 -8.70
C ASN A 88 5.13 12.46 -7.67
N VAL A 89 6.13 11.61 -7.98
CA VAL A 89 6.50 10.47 -7.10
C VAL A 89 6.98 10.96 -5.74
N THR A 90 7.72 12.07 -5.69
CA THR A 90 8.26 12.65 -4.45
C THR A 90 7.13 13.06 -3.50
N HIS A 91 6.16 13.88 -3.95
CA HIS A 91 5.01 14.27 -3.14
C HIS A 91 4.18 13.06 -2.70
N SER A 92 3.88 12.15 -3.64
CA SER A 92 3.14 10.92 -3.30
C SER A 92 3.87 10.07 -2.27
N SER A 93 5.21 9.95 -2.35
CA SER A 93 5.99 9.17 -1.38
C SER A 93 6.02 9.81 0.01
N ILE A 94 6.04 11.14 0.11
CA ILE A 94 5.93 11.86 1.38
C ILE A 94 4.56 11.62 1.99
N ILE A 95 3.49 11.79 1.22
CA ILE A 95 2.11 11.62 1.69
C ILE A 95 1.88 10.17 2.16
N VAL A 96 2.32 9.19 1.38
CA VAL A 96 2.27 7.77 1.77
C VAL A 96 3.17 7.49 2.98
N GLY A 97 4.33 8.15 3.06
CA GLY A 97 5.23 8.09 4.22
C GLY A 97 4.59 8.60 5.51
N MET A 98 3.54 9.44 5.45
CA MET A 98 2.76 9.86 6.62
C MET A 98 1.75 8.79 7.09
N ALA A 99 1.59 7.66 6.40
CA ALA A 99 0.66 6.59 6.77
C ALA A 99 0.80 6.13 8.23
N PRO A 100 1.99 6.03 8.84
CA PRO A 100 2.13 5.70 10.25
C PRO A 100 1.46 6.73 11.18
N THR A 101 1.59 8.01 10.85
CA THR A 101 0.96 9.10 11.62
C THR A 101 -0.57 9.00 11.56
N TYR A 102 -1.13 8.78 10.37
CA TYR A 102 -2.57 8.56 10.21
C TYR A 102 -3.02 7.31 10.95
N THR A 103 -2.26 6.22 10.87
CA THR A 103 -2.57 4.95 11.52
C THR A 103 -2.57 5.10 13.05
N LEU A 104 -1.51 5.69 13.63
CA LEU A 104 -1.46 5.91 15.07
C LEU A 104 -2.58 6.84 15.55
N THR A 105 -2.81 7.95 14.84
CA THR A 105 -3.89 8.89 15.20
C THR A 105 -5.24 8.16 15.22
N LEU A 106 -5.57 7.40 14.19
CA LEU A 106 -6.80 6.62 14.13
C LEU A 106 -6.85 5.53 15.21
N ALA A 107 -5.75 4.81 15.46
CA ALA A 107 -5.69 3.76 16.48
C ALA A 107 -5.92 4.33 17.89
N VAL A 108 -5.36 5.50 18.19
CA VAL A 108 -5.57 6.20 19.48
C VAL A 108 -7.01 6.73 19.57
N LEU A 109 -7.53 7.36 18.53
CA LEU A 109 -8.92 7.87 18.52
C LEU A 109 -9.95 6.74 18.70
N LEU A 110 -9.69 5.58 18.09
CA LEU A 110 -10.52 4.38 18.23
C LEU A 110 -10.23 3.57 19.51
N ARG A 111 -9.34 4.06 20.38
CA ARG A 111 -8.93 3.42 21.64
C ARG A 111 -8.37 2.00 21.47
N LEU A 112 -7.72 1.74 20.34
CA LEU A 112 -7.09 0.45 20.03
C LEU A 112 -5.63 0.41 20.46
N GLU A 113 -4.98 1.58 20.48
CA GLU A 113 -3.59 1.73 20.91
C GLU A 113 -3.46 2.94 21.87
N ARG A 114 -2.44 2.88 22.72
CA ARG A 114 -2.06 4.01 23.58
C ARG A 114 -0.95 4.80 22.89
N LEU A 115 -1.06 6.12 22.96
CA LEU A 115 0.02 7.00 22.55
C LEU A 115 1.12 6.95 23.61
N THR A 116 2.24 6.30 23.30
CA THR A 116 3.42 6.33 24.15
C THR A 116 4.41 7.38 23.66
N TRP A 117 5.20 7.94 24.58
CA TRP A 117 6.26 8.89 24.25
C TRP A 117 7.21 8.32 23.18
N ARG A 118 7.56 7.05 23.29
CA ARG A 118 8.46 6.39 22.32
C ARG A 118 7.87 6.36 20.92
N LYS A 119 6.60 6.01 20.77
CA LYS A 119 5.90 6.04 19.49
C LYS A 119 5.90 7.44 18.90
N ALA A 120 5.55 8.46 19.70
CA ALA A 120 5.50 9.85 19.25
C ALA A 120 6.87 10.36 18.77
N VAL A 121 7.90 10.15 19.58
CA VAL A 121 9.27 10.59 19.24
C VAL A 121 9.83 9.82 18.06
N GLY A 122 9.69 8.48 18.04
CA GLY A 122 10.19 7.68 16.93
C GLY A 122 9.55 8.07 15.59
N MET A 123 8.24 8.34 15.60
CA MET A 123 7.53 8.81 14.41
C MET A 123 7.98 10.21 13.98
N ALA A 124 8.20 11.13 14.93
CA ALA A 124 8.72 12.46 14.63
C ALA A 124 10.14 12.40 14.01
N ILE A 125 11.02 11.56 14.55
CA ILE A 125 12.38 11.34 14.00
C ILE A 125 12.29 10.76 12.59
N ALA A 126 11.49 9.68 12.39
CA ALA A 126 11.33 9.04 11.09
C ALA A 126 10.75 10.00 10.04
N PHE A 127 9.74 10.78 10.41
CA PHE A 127 9.12 11.78 9.53
C PHE A 127 10.12 12.87 9.15
N THR A 128 10.92 13.37 10.11
CA THR A 128 11.97 14.36 9.84
C THR A 128 13.01 13.80 8.86
N GLY A 129 13.42 12.53 9.04
CA GLY A 129 14.32 11.84 8.11
C GLY A 129 13.76 11.77 6.69
N VAL A 130 12.50 11.40 6.54
CA VAL A 130 11.82 11.38 5.24
C VAL A 130 11.69 12.78 4.63
N ALA A 131 11.40 13.80 5.41
CA ALA A 131 11.31 15.19 4.93
C ALA A 131 12.67 15.71 4.42
N ILE A 132 13.78 15.40 5.12
CA ILE A 132 15.13 15.72 4.68
C ILE A 132 15.45 14.99 3.37
N LEU A 133 15.16 13.70 3.29
CA LEU A 133 15.38 12.89 2.09
C LEU A 133 14.60 13.44 0.89
N ALA A 134 13.35 13.82 1.10
CA ALA A 134 12.51 14.42 0.07
C ALA A 134 13.03 15.80 -0.41
N SER A 135 13.60 16.60 0.49
CA SER A 135 14.20 17.89 0.12
C SER A 135 15.48 17.73 -0.72
N ALA A 136 16.20 16.61 -0.52
CA ALA A 136 17.45 16.33 -1.24
C ALA A 136 17.21 15.87 -2.69
N THR A 137 16.11 15.16 -2.97
CA THR A 137 15.81 14.62 -4.30
C THR A 137 15.36 15.67 -5.32
N GLY A 138 15.18 16.91 -4.92
CA GLY A 138 14.75 18.01 -5.79
C GLY A 138 13.29 17.90 -6.22
N LEU A 139 12.65 19.04 -6.44
CA LEU A 139 11.31 19.10 -7.02
C LEU A 139 11.42 18.79 -8.52
N SER A 140 10.93 17.63 -8.94
CA SER A 140 10.89 17.29 -10.37
C SER A 140 10.08 18.33 -11.17
N HIS A 141 10.47 18.55 -12.44
CA HIS A 141 9.93 19.57 -13.34
C HIS A 141 8.41 19.53 -13.63
N HIS A 142 7.69 18.56 -13.12
CA HIS A 142 6.22 18.54 -13.17
C HIS A 142 5.67 19.04 -11.85
N SER A 143 5.10 20.24 -11.87
CA SER A 143 4.44 20.83 -10.70
C SER A 143 3.38 19.90 -10.16
N PRO A 144 3.45 19.46 -8.89
CA PRO A 144 2.40 18.66 -8.27
C PRO A 144 1.14 19.51 -8.20
N THR A 145 -0.01 18.87 -8.42
CA THR A 145 -1.28 19.55 -8.26
C THR A 145 -1.85 19.27 -6.87
N LEU A 146 -2.44 20.29 -6.25
CA LEU A 146 -3.15 20.14 -4.97
C LEU A 146 -4.22 19.02 -5.04
N MET A 147 -4.85 18.86 -6.19
CA MET A 147 -5.80 17.79 -6.45
C MET A 147 -5.14 16.40 -6.36
N GLY A 148 -3.97 16.21 -6.97
CA GLY A 148 -3.22 14.95 -6.92
C GLY A 148 -2.80 14.59 -5.50
N ASP A 149 -2.32 15.59 -4.76
CA ASP A 149 -1.94 15.43 -3.35
C ASP A 149 -3.16 15.07 -2.48
N ALA A 150 -4.30 15.76 -2.65
CA ALA A 150 -5.53 15.47 -1.92
C ALA A 150 -6.07 14.05 -2.19
N ILE A 151 -6.02 13.60 -3.45
CA ILE A 151 -6.41 12.24 -3.82
C ILE A 151 -5.46 11.22 -3.16
N THR A 152 -4.15 11.49 -3.13
CA THR A 152 -3.16 10.62 -2.49
C THR A 152 -3.37 10.55 -0.96
N VAL A 153 -3.69 11.68 -0.31
CA VAL A 153 -4.06 11.73 1.12
C VAL A 153 -5.29 10.87 1.39
N CYS A 154 -6.33 10.98 0.54
CA CYS A 154 -7.54 10.16 0.65
C CYS A 154 -7.20 8.65 0.59
N GLY A 155 -6.33 8.25 -0.35
CA GLY A 155 -5.83 6.88 -0.43
C GLY A 155 -5.07 6.44 0.83
N SER A 156 -4.21 7.31 1.37
CA SER A 156 -3.42 7.03 2.58
C SER A 156 -4.30 6.91 3.84
N LEU A 157 -5.32 7.74 3.96
CA LEU A 157 -6.33 7.61 5.02
C LEU A 157 -7.13 6.31 4.87
N GLY A 158 -7.51 5.94 3.65
CA GLY A 158 -8.11 4.63 3.36
C GLY A 158 -7.24 3.47 3.84
N PHE A 159 -5.93 3.52 3.57
CA PHE A 159 -5.00 2.51 4.06
C PHE A 159 -4.90 2.49 5.59
N ALA A 160 -4.82 3.65 6.23
CA ALA A 160 -4.79 3.73 7.68
C ALA A 160 -6.07 3.14 8.32
N MET A 161 -7.24 3.43 7.77
CA MET A 161 -8.51 2.82 8.20
C MET A 161 -8.49 1.30 8.03
N TYR A 162 -7.98 0.81 6.88
CA TYR A 162 -7.83 -0.61 6.61
C TYR A 162 -6.93 -1.31 7.62
N VAL A 163 -5.78 -0.72 7.96
CA VAL A 163 -4.83 -1.30 8.92
C VAL A 163 -5.41 -1.32 10.32
N VAL A 164 -5.96 -0.20 10.78
CA VAL A 164 -6.49 -0.04 12.14
C VAL A 164 -7.73 -0.91 12.38
N LEU A 165 -8.68 -0.91 11.45
CA LEU A 165 -9.88 -1.73 11.56
C LEU A 165 -9.55 -3.21 11.33
N GLY A 166 -8.62 -3.51 10.41
CA GLY A 166 -8.11 -4.84 10.16
C GLY A 166 -7.44 -5.47 11.39
N LYS A 167 -6.75 -4.68 12.23
CA LYS A 167 -6.15 -5.16 13.48
C LYS A 167 -7.18 -5.78 14.42
N ARG A 168 -8.40 -5.21 14.49
CA ARG A 168 -9.49 -5.76 15.33
C ARG A 168 -9.87 -7.19 14.92
N VAL A 169 -9.73 -7.52 13.65
CA VAL A 169 -10.19 -8.78 13.05
C VAL A 169 -9.04 -9.76 12.83
N ALA A 170 -7.81 -9.25 12.81
CA ALA A 170 -6.60 -10.06 12.55
C ALA A 170 -6.32 -11.14 13.60
N SER A 171 -6.88 -11.01 14.81
CA SER A 171 -6.81 -12.03 15.86
C SER A 171 -7.83 -13.14 15.67
N THR A 172 -8.92 -12.87 14.95
CA THR A 172 -10.05 -13.80 14.77
C THR A 172 -9.91 -14.62 13.48
N TYR A 173 -9.42 -13.99 12.42
CA TYR A 173 -9.35 -14.61 11.11
C TYR A 173 -7.90 -14.79 10.65
N ASN A 174 -7.69 -15.86 9.87
CA ASN A 174 -6.44 -16.08 9.19
C ASN A 174 -6.17 -14.95 8.16
N ALA A 175 -4.91 -14.54 8.03
CA ALA A 175 -4.50 -13.51 7.08
C ALA A 175 -4.93 -13.84 5.63
N LEU A 176 -4.90 -15.11 5.25
CA LEU A 176 -5.34 -15.56 3.92
C LEU A 176 -6.84 -15.34 3.74
N THR A 177 -7.67 -15.75 4.70
CA THR A 177 -9.13 -15.54 4.67
C THR A 177 -9.47 -14.05 4.58
N MET A 178 -8.91 -13.24 5.49
CA MET A 178 -9.13 -11.79 5.49
C MET A 178 -8.75 -11.15 4.16
N THR A 179 -7.52 -11.39 3.72
CA THR A 179 -7.01 -10.72 2.51
C THR A 179 -7.81 -11.17 1.28
N THR A 180 -8.18 -12.45 1.20
CA THR A 180 -8.99 -12.96 0.09
C THR A 180 -10.34 -12.27 0.00
N TRP A 181 -11.10 -12.21 1.10
CA TRP A 181 -12.40 -11.55 1.11
C TRP A 181 -12.30 -10.04 0.85
N ASN A 182 -11.30 -9.36 1.43
CA ASN A 182 -11.06 -7.95 1.19
C ASN A 182 -10.81 -7.66 -0.30
N PHE A 183 -10.02 -8.51 -0.97
CA PHE A 183 -9.76 -8.35 -2.40
C PHE A 183 -10.96 -8.75 -3.26
N ILE A 184 -11.76 -9.75 -2.87
CA ILE A 184 -13.02 -10.08 -3.56
C ILE A 184 -13.96 -8.87 -3.54
N PHE A 185 -14.23 -8.30 -2.35
CA PHE A 185 -15.13 -7.15 -2.23
C PHE A 185 -14.55 -5.90 -2.91
N GLY A 186 -13.27 -5.60 -2.70
CA GLY A 186 -12.63 -4.45 -3.31
C GLY A 186 -12.56 -4.54 -4.84
N SER A 187 -12.30 -5.72 -5.38
CA SER A 187 -12.29 -5.96 -6.83
C SER A 187 -13.70 -5.93 -7.42
N ALA A 188 -14.68 -6.52 -6.74
CA ALA A 188 -16.07 -6.50 -7.18
C ALA A 188 -16.60 -5.06 -7.28
N LEU A 189 -16.23 -4.18 -6.35
CA LEU A 189 -16.62 -2.78 -6.36
C LEU A 189 -16.02 -2.01 -7.55
N LEU A 190 -14.80 -2.35 -7.98
CA LEU A 190 -14.14 -1.69 -9.11
C LEU A 190 -14.32 -2.43 -10.44
N LEU A 191 -14.95 -3.59 -10.45
CA LEU A 191 -15.25 -4.33 -11.67
C LEU A 191 -16.08 -3.52 -12.68
N PRO A 192 -17.14 -2.80 -12.28
CA PRO A 192 -17.89 -1.97 -13.22
C PRO A 192 -17.03 -0.89 -13.88
N VAL A 193 -16.12 -0.26 -13.11
CA VAL A 193 -15.18 0.74 -13.64
C VAL A 193 -14.21 0.07 -14.63
N ALA A 194 -13.69 -1.11 -14.30
CA ALA A 194 -12.79 -1.86 -15.18
C ALA A 194 -13.49 -2.23 -16.49
N LEU A 195 -14.74 -2.70 -16.44
CA LEU A 195 -15.53 -3.03 -17.63
C LEU A 195 -15.81 -1.80 -18.48
N GLN A 196 -16.23 -0.68 -17.84
CA GLN A 196 -16.45 0.59 -18.55
C GLN A 196 -15.18 1.06 -19.27
N GLN A 197 -14.02 0.99 -18.60
CA GLN A 197 -12.73 1.36 -19.21
C GLN A 197 -12.35 0.40 -20.33
N ALA A 198 -12.58 -0.90 -20.19
CA ALA A 198 -12.34 -1.88 -21.23
C ALA A 198 -13.17 -1.59 -22.48
N VAL A 199 -14.44 -1.23 -22.31
CA VAL A 199 -15.31 -0.82 -23.43
C VAL A 199 -14.83 0.50 -24.05
N ALA A 200 -14.54 1.52 -23.24
CA ALA A 200 -14.07 2.83 -23.69
C ALA A 200 -12.76 2.74 -24.51
N MET A 201 -11.85 1.84 -24.11
CA MET A 201 -10.60 1.58 -24.80
C MET A 201 -10.75 0.65 -26.02
N ARG A 202 -11.96 0.18 -26.33
CA ARG A 202 -12.17 -0.88 -27.30
C ARG A 202 -11.29 -2.11 -27.08
N PHE A 203 -11.06 -2.45 -25.80
CA PHE A 203 -10.11 -3.46 -25.36
C PHE A 203 -10.16 -4.76 -26.16
N PHE A 204 -11.36 -5.29 -26.42
CA PHE A 204 -11.53 -6.57 -27.11
C PHE A 204 -11.09 -6.54 -28.59
N SER A 205 -10.94 -5.37 -29.20
CA SER A 205 -10.43 -5.21 -30.57
C SER A 205 -8.96 -4.75 -30.61
N THR A 206 -8.50 -3.98 -29.62
CA THR A 206 -7.20 -3.30 -29.65
C THR A 206 -6.22 -3.79 -28.56
N TRP A 207 -6.56 -4.84 -27.80
CA TRP A 207 -5.69 -5.33 -26.72
C TRP A 207 -4.28 -5.74 -27.18
N ARG A 208 -4.12 -6.15 -28.45
CA ARG A 208 -2.84 -6.49 -29.05
C ARG A 208 -1.99 -5.26 -29.39
N GLU A 209 -2.61 -4.10 -29.52
CA GLU A 209 -1.93 -2.83 -29.79
C GLU A 209 -1.33 -2.24 -28.51
N VAL A 210 -1.85 -2.64 -27.34
CA VAL A 210 -1.31 -2.23 -26.04
C VAL A 210 0.02 -2.95 -25.81
N PRO A 211 1.13 -2.22 -25.60
CA PRO A 211 2.45 -2.81 -25.40
C PRO A 211 2.46 -3.81 -24.23
N TRP A 212 3.19 -4.92 -24.39
CA TRP A 212 3.29 -5.96 -23.37
C TRP A 212 3.78 -5.41 -22.02
N GLN A 213 4.58 -4.32 -22.02
CA GLN A 213 5.05 -3.62 -20.84
C GLN A 213 3.90 -3.11 -19.96
N ALA A 214 2.80 -2.65 -20.57
CA ALA A 214 1.61 -2.22 -19.83
C ALA A 214 1.01 -3.38 -19.03
N TRP A 215 0.87 -4.55 -19.67
CA TRP A 215 0.34 -5.76 -19.03
C TRP A 215 1.29 -6.30 -17.98
N ALA A 216 2.61 -6.25 -18.22
CA ALA A 216 3.60 -6.59 -17.21
C ALA A 216 3.47 -5.69 -15.97
N CYS A 217 3.22 -4.39 -16.13
CA CYS A 217 2.96 -3.48 -15.02
C CYS A 217 1.66 -3.83 -14.28
N VAL A 218 0.58 -4.18 -14.99
CA VAL A 218 -0.70 -4.60 -14.38
C VAL A 218 -0.50 -5.89 -13.58
N VAL A 219 0.18 -6.89 -14.16
CA VAL A 219 0.45 -8.18 -13.50
C VAL A 219 1.35 -7.99 -12.28
N PHE A 220 2.44 -7.24 -12.41
CA PHE A 220 3.34 -6.96 -11.28
C PHE A 220 2.58 -6.28 -10.12
N THR A 221 1.84 -5.22 -10.43
CA THR A 221 1.11 -4.47 -9.40
C THR A 221 -0.04 -5.27 -8.81
N GLY A 222 -0.74 -6.10 -9.59
CA GLY A 222 -1.79 -6.99 -9.12
C GLY A 222 -1.24 -8.15 -8.28
N LEU A 223 -0.25 -8.88 -8.78
CA LEU A 223 0.28 -10.07 -8.12
C LEU A 223 1.21 -9.73 -6.96
N LEU A 224 2.31 -9.02 -7.22
CA LEU A 224 3.34 -8.81 -6.19
C LEU A 224 2.95 -7.70 -5.23
N SER A 225 2.58 -6.53 -5.73
CA SER A 225 2.33 -5.37 -4.89
C SER A 225 0.99 -5.44 -4.14
N SER A 226 -0.03 -5.99 -4.76
CA SER A 226 -1.35 -6.11 -4.14
C SER A 226 -1.55 -7.46 -3.47
N THR A 227 -1.40 -8.59 -4.18
CA THR A 227 -1.69 -9.90 -3.60
C THR A 227 -0.64 -10.31 -2.57
N VAL A 228 0.62 -10.46 -2.96
CA VAL A 228 1.68 -10.98 -2.08
C VAL A 228 1.99 -10.03 -0.93
N ALA A 229 2.18 -8.73 -1.23
CA ALA A 229 2.56 -7.77 -0.21
C ALA A 229 1.46 -7.55 0.84
N TYR A 230 0.19 -7.50 0.44
CA TYR A 230 -0.93 -7.38 1.37
C TYR A 230 -1.13 -8.63 2.23
N LEU A 231 -0.96 -9.83 1.64
CA LEU A 231 -1.03 -11.07 2.39
C LEU A 231 0.04 -11.13 3.49
N LEU A 232 1.28 -10.77 3.15
CA LEU A 232 2.38 -10.69 4.12
C LEU A 232 2.14 -9.59 5.15
N TYR A 233 1.61 -8.44 4.74
CA TYR A 233 1.29 -7.34 5.65
C TYR A 233 0.25 -7.76 6.69
N PHE A 234 -0.86 -8.40 6.27
CA PHE A 234 -1.88 -8.88 7.19
C PHE A 234 -1.42 -10.05 8.06
N TRP A 235 -0.53 -10.90 7.54
CA TRP A 235 0.10 -11.92 8.35
C TRP A 235 0.91 -11.29 9.49
N LEU A 236 1.71 -10.26 9.19
CA LEU A 236 2.47 -9.53 10.20
C LEU A 236 1.58 -8.75 11.18
N LEU A 237 0.44 -8.24 10.73
CA LEU A 237 -0.51 -7.50 11.57
C LEU A 237 -1.07 -8.33 12.73
N ARG A 238 -1.01 -9.65 12.68
CA ARG A 238 -1.36 -10.53 13.81
C ARG A 238 -0.38 -10.37 14.97
N TYR A 239 0.88 -10.13 14.68
CA TYR A 239 1.99 -10.12 15.65
C TYR A 239 2.42 -8.73 16.09
N LEU A 240 2.18 -7.72 15.25
CA LEU A 240 2.60 -6.34 15.47
C LEU A 240 1.37 -5.43 15.69
N GLU A 241 1.58 -4.33 16.40
CA GLU A 241 0.58 -3.25 16.46
C GLU A 241 0.43 -2.57 15.10
N ALA A 242 -0.73 -1.94 14.86
CA ALA A 242 -1.02 -1.27 13.60
C ALA A 242 -0.01 -0.13 13.32
N SER A 243 0.29 0.67 14.35
CA SER A 243 1.25 1.79 14.26
C SER A 243 2.67 1.31 14.01
N GLN A 244 3.09 0.21 14.65
CA GLN A 244 4.42 -0.37 14.46
C GLN A 244 4.59 -0.90 13.04
N LEU A 245 3.62 -1.69 12.56
CA LEU A 245 3.68 -2.22 11.20
C LEU A 245 3.64 -1.09 10.16
N ALA A 246 2.82 -0.05 10.40
CA ALA A 246 2.76 1.10 9.54
C ALA A 246 4.09 1.88 9.51
N SER A 247 4.86 1.94 10.62
CA SER A 247 6.13 2.68 10.68
C SER A 247 7.16 2.21 9.65
N PHE A 248 7.09 0.94 9.23
CA PHE A 248 7.92 0.44 8.14
C PHE A 248 7.67 1.14 6.80
N SER A 249 6.56 1.88 6.64
CA SER A 249 6.32 2.69 5.43
C SER A 249 7.32 3.84 5.28
N TYR A 250 7.97 4.28 6.36
CA TYR A 250 9.07 5.25 6.28
C TYR A 250 10.30 4.71 5.53
N LEU A 251 10.40 3.38 5.36
CA LEU A 251 11.44 2.76 4.54
C LEU A 251 11.20 2.96 3.03
N LEU A 252 9.97 3.28 2.62
CA LEU A 252 9.62 3.41 1.20
C LEU A 252 10.44 4.49 0.49
N PRO A 253 10.52 5.75 0.99
CA PRO A 253 11.36 6.77 0.37
C PRO A 253 12.85 6.41 0.40
N VAL A 254 13.33 5.81 1.50
CA VAL A 254 14.72 5.35 1.63
C VAL A 254 15.05 4.29 0.58
N SER A 255 14.16 3.29 0.44
CA SER A 255 14.32 2.24 -0.56
C SER A 255 14.23 2.78 -1.99
N ALA A 256 13.32 3.73 -2.24
CA ALA A 256 13.17 4.36 -3.55
C ALA A 256 14.43 5.14 -3.95
N SER A 257 15.01 5.94 -3.04
CA SER A 257 16.28 6.65 -3.28
C SER A 257 17.45 5.69 -3.49
N GLY A 258 17.55 4.63 -2.68
CA GLY A 258 18.58 3.60 -2.89
C GLY A 258 18.47 2.91 -4.25
N LEU A 259 17.27 2.60 -4.71
CA LEU A 259 17.02 2.02 -6.03
C LEU A 259 17.38 3.01 -7.16
N SER A 260 17.10 4.30 -7.00
CA SER A 260 17.45 5.29 -8.02
C SER A 260 18.96 5.45 -8.17
N ILE A 261 19.71 5.44 -7.08
CA ILE A 261 21.18 5.47 -7.11
C ILE A 261 21.74 4.23 -7.84
N VAL A 262 21.25 3.04 -7.50
CA VAL A 262 21.76 1.77 -8.03
C VAL A 262 21.37 1.55 -9.51
N PHE A 263 20.11 1.81 -9.86
CA PHE A 263 19.57 1.45 -11.19
C PHE A 263 19.53 2.61 -12.17
N LEU A 264 19.43 3.86 -11.70
CA LEU A 264 19.40 5.05 -12.55
C LEU A 264 20.75 5.77 -12.59
N GLY A 265 21.74 5.33 -11.79
CA GLY A 265 23.06 5.93 -11.73
C GLY A 265 23.06 7.36 -11.13
N GLU A 266 22.03 7.69 -10.37
CA GLU A 266 21.94 8.98 -9.70
C GLU A 266 23.01 9.08 -8.60
N ARG A 267 23.60 10.26 -8.46
CA ARG A 267 24.59 10.50 -7.39
C ARG A 267 23.84 10.77 -6.08
N GLY A 268 24.00 9.88 -5.11
CA GLY A 268 23.46 10.09 -3.77
C GLY A 268 24.03 11.37 -3.13
N SER A 269 23.18 12.16 -2.50
CA SER A 269 23.59 13.35 -1.76
C SER A 269 23.84 12.99 -0.28
N TRP A 270 24.65 13.80 0.39
CA TRP A 270 24.84 13.68 1.84
C TRP A 270 23.51 13.80 2.62
N LEU A 271 22.61 14.66 2.15
CA LEU A 271 21.29 14.84 2.74
C LEU A 271 20.43 13.58 2.63
N GLU A 272 20.52 12.84 1.52
CA GLU A 272 19.84 11.55 1.37
C GLU A 272 20.33 10.51 2.37
N LEU A 273 21.66 10.48 2.59
CA LEU A 273 22.24 9.58 3.59
C LEU A 273 21.73 9.92 5.00
N VAL A 274 21.80 11.19 5.39
CA VAL A 274 21.35 11.66 6.71
C VAL A 274 19.83 11.41 6.88
N GLY A 275 19.02 11.78 5.89
CA GLY A 275 17.58 11.55 5.90
C GLY A 275 17.23 10.07 6.02
N GLY A 276 17.93 9.20 5.27
CA GLY A 276 17.76 7.75 5.32
C GLY A 276 18.10 7.18 6.70
N VAL A 277 19.24 7.57 7.29
CA VAL A 277 19.66 7.13 8.63
C VAL A 277 18.64 7.56 9.69
N LEU A 278 18.18 8.82 9.66
CA LEU A 278 17.16 9.30 10.59
C LEU A 278 15.84 8.53 10.45
N ALA A 279 15.40 8.25 9.22
CA ALA A 279 14.20 7.46 8.98
C ALA A 279 14.33 6.06 9.61
N LEU A 280 15.47 5.37 9.41
CA LEU A 280 15.74 4.06 9.99
C LEU A 280 15.79 4.10 11.52
N LEU A 281 16.44 5.11 12.11
CA LEU A 281 16.51 5.28 13.57
C LEU A 281 15.11 5.51 14.16
N GLY A 282 14.27 6.31 13.50
CA GLY A 282 12.90 6.55 13.92
C GLY A 282 12.05 5.27 13.90
N VAL A 283 12.16 4.46 12.84
CA VAL A 283 11.50 3.15 12.75
C VAL A 283 11.94 2.23 13.89
N TYR A 284 13.27 2.13 14.11
CA TYR A 284 13.82 1.34 15.21
C TYR A 284 13.27 1.79 16.57
N TRP A 285 13.16 3.10 16.79
CA TRP A 285 12.66 3.65 18.05
C TRP A 285 11.18 3.33 18.31
N VAL A 286 10.34 3.40 17.24
CA VAL A 286 8.93 2.97 17.31
C VAL A 286 8.84 1.48 17.65
N GLU A 287 9.65 0.65 17.01
CA GLU A 287 9.64 -0.81 17.22
C GLU A 287 10.15 -1.18 18.63
N ALA A 288 11.21 -0.52 19.10
CA ALA A 288 11.74 -0.71 20.45
C ALA A 288 10.78 -0.26 21.57
N GLY A 289 9.77 0.53 21.25
CA GLY A 289 8.70 0.96 22.15
C GLY A 289 7.62 -0.09 22.41
N ARG A 290 7.85 -1.34 22.02
CA ARG A 290 6.94 -2.47 22.26
C ARG A 290 6.68 -2.62 23.76
N GLU A 291 5.45 -2.44 24.17
CA GLU A 291 5.05 -2.83 25.53
C GLU A 291 5.12 -4.36 25.60
N ARG A 292 5.95 -4.87 26.49
CA ARG A 292 6.03 -6.30 26.83
C ARG A 292 4.81 -6.73 27.62
#